data_e68c81c2aefce692b2353cce51eccb6d
#
_entry.id   e68c81c2aefce692b2353cce51eccb6d
#
_cell.length_a   1.000
_cell.length_b   1.000
_cell.length_c   1.000
_cell.angle_alpha   90.00
_cell.angle_beta   90.00
_cell.angle_gamma   90.00
#
_symmetry.space_group_name_H-M   'P 1'
#
loop_
_entity.id
_entity.type
_entity.pdbx_description
1 polymer ?
#
loop_
_entity_poly.entity_id
_entity_poly.type
_entity_poly.pdbx_seq_one_letter_code
_entity_poly.pdbx_strand_id
1 'polypeptide(L)'
;MKGSFTLIQNLLTLLIIPFLACIVGIAAVPAIALFTELREALSNGEYWIDHLATGISLGMSIVAWGVTLVILCGALGGLLRPRLDPGRYPLESFLTIQWAWSMVFHKIALFFLPHLVPSFIGNLYYRLSGARIGRGAQINTPNVNDAGSVTIGERVGIGGYATINAHLT
;
A
#
# COMPACT_ATOMS: atom_id res chain seq x y z
N MET A 1 -26.06 5.38 -22.33
CA MET A 1 -25.17 5.72 -21.20
C MET A 1 -24.49 4.49 -20.55
N LYS A 2 -25.17 3.36 -20.34
CA LYS A 2 -24.54 2.15 -19.73
C LYS A 2 -23.31 1.63 -20.51
N GLY A 3 -23.35 1.62 -21.85
CA GLY A 3 -22.22 1.13 -22.67
C GLY A 3 -20.95 1.99 -22.59
N SER A 4 -21.08 3.29 -22.41
CA SER A 4 -19.94 4.20 -22.32
C SER A 4 -19.18 4.03 -21.00
N PHE A 5 -19.89 3.81 -19.89
CA PHE A 5 -19.28 3.57 -18.57
C PHE A 5 -18.51 2.25 -18.55
N THR A 6 -19.10 1.18 -19.09
CA THR A 6 -18.45 -0.13 -19.22
C THR A 6 -17.18 -0.04 -20.08
N LEU A 7 -17.22 0.71 -21.18
CA LEU A 7 -16.04 0.91 -22.03
C LEU A 7 -14.91 1.63 -21.26
N ILE A 8 -15.24 2.70 -20.54
CA ILE A 8 -14.28 3.42 -19.69
C ILE A 8 -13.69 2.49 -18.63
N GLN A 9 -14.50 1.68 -17.98
CA GLN A 9 -14.06 0.71 -16.97
C GLN A 9 -13.10 -0.32 -17.56
N ASN A 10 -13.37 -0.84 -18.75
CA ASN A 10 -12.49 -1.79 -19.43
C ASN A 10 -11.16 -1.16 -19.84
N LEU A 11 -11.18 0.07 -20.37
CA LEU A 11 -9.96 0.82 -20.70
C LEU A 11 -9.12 1.12 -19.45
N LEU A 12 -9.74 1.52 -18.35
CA LEU A 12 -9.05 1.72 -17.08
C LEU A 12 -8.41 0.42 -16.57
N THR A 13 -9.07 -0.73 -16.75
CA THR A 13 -8.51 -2.04 -16.38
C THR A 13 -7.23 -2.36 -17.17
N LEU A 14 -7.21 -2.07 -18.47
CA LEU A 14 -6.01 -2.25 -19.29
C LEU A 14 -4.86 -1.33 -18.86
N LEU A 15 -5.16 -0.11 -18.41
CA LEU A 15 -4.16 0.83 -17.92
C LEU A 15 -3.61 0.48 -16.54
N ILE A 16 -4.35 -0.27 -15.72
CA ILE A 16 -3.90 -0.69 -14.39
C ILE A 16 -2.66 -1.56 -14.46
N ILE A 17 -2.52 -2.44 -15.46
CA ILE A 17 -1.38 -3.38 -15.56
C ILE A 17 -0.04 -2.64 -15.71
N PRO A 18 0.16 -1.76 -16.73
CA PRO A 18 1.41 -1.02 -16.86
C PRO A 18 1.62 -0.05 -15.70
N PHE A 19 0.56 0.53 -15.16
CA PHE A 19 0.62 1.39 -13.99
C PHE A 19 1.12 0.64 -12.75
N LEU A 20 0.59 -0.56 -12.50
CA LEU A 20 1.06 -1.46 -11.44
C LEU A 20 2.54 -1.76 -11.60
N ALA A 21 2.98 -2.12 -12.81
CA ALA A 21 4.38 -2.39 -13.09
C ALA A 21 5.28 -1.18 -12.79
N CYS A 22 4.85 0.04 -13.14
CA CYS A 22 5.58 1.27 -12.80
C CYS A 22 5.69 1.48 -11.28
N ILE A 23 4.61 1.33 -10.52
CA ILE A 23 4.63 1.51 -9.06
C ILE A 23 5.56 0.50 -8.38
N VAL A 24 5.46 -0.77 -8.77
CA VAL A 24 6.29 -1.85 -8.25
C VAL A 24 7.77 -1.61 -8.61
N GLY A 25 8.04 -1.17 -9.85
CA GLY A 25 9.38 -0.84 -10.32
C GLY A 25 10.00 0.36 -9.59
N ILE A 26 9.24 1.44 -9.40
CA ILE A 26 9.70 2.61 -8.63
C ILE A 26 10.03 2.20 -7.20
N ALA A 27 9.20 1.38 -6.57
CA ALA A 27 9.46 0.88 -5.22
C ALA A 27 10.71 -0.01 -5.14
N ALA A 28 11.12 -0.65 -6.26
CA ALA A 28 12.31 -1.48 -6.32
C ALA A 28 13.62 -0.69 -6.38
N VAL A 29 13.60 0.59 -6.76
CA VAL A 29 14.83 1.39 -6.92
C VAL A 29 15.70 1.42 -5.65
N PRO A 30 15.19 1.81 -4.46
CA PRO A 30 16.01 1.81 -3.24
C PRO A 30 16.40 0.39 -2.81
N ALA A 31 15.61 -0.63 -3.11
CA ALA A 31 15.94 -2.02 -2.81
C ALA A 31 17.10 -2.54 -3.65
N ILE A 32 17.14 -2.20 -4.94
CA ILE A 32 18.24 -2.56 -5.83
C ILE A 32 19.54 -1.87 -5.37
N ALA A 33 19.47 -0.57 -5.04
CA ALA A 33 20.62 0.15 -4.51
C ALA A 33 21.14 -0.51 -3.21
N LEU A 34 20.22 -0.81 -2.27
CA LEU A 34 20.58 -1.49 -1.03
C LEU A 34 21.21 -2.88 -1.27
N PHE A 35 20.69 -3.63 -2.22
CA PHE A 35 21.24 -4.94 -2.59
C PHE A 35 22.68 -4.84 -3.06
N THR A 36 22.96 -3.91 -3.97
CA THR A 36 24.30 -3.75 -4.54
C THR A 36 25.30 -3.32 -3.48
N GLU A 37 24.97 -2.30 -2.70
CA GLU A 37 25.82 -1.77 -1.63
C GLU A 37 26.11 -2.81 -0.53
N LEU A 38 25.07 -3.50 -0.03
CA LEU A 38 25.26 -4.50 1.02
C LEU A 38 26.04 -5.71 0.53
N ARG A 39 25.75 -6.18 -0.68
CA ARG A 39 26.48 -7.33 -1.23
C ARG A 39 27.95 -7.02 -1.41
N GLU A 40 28.30 -5.84 -1.92
CA GLU A 40 29.67 -5.39 -2.06
C GLU A 40 30.37 -5.24 -0.70
N ALA A 41 29.70 -4.64 0.27
CA ALA A 41 30.24 -4.41 1.60
C ALA A 41 30.48 -5.71 2.41
N LEU A 42 29.69 -6.75 2.17
CA LEU A 42 29.74 -8.01 2.93
C LEU A 42 30.56 -9.12 2.23
N SER A 43 30.82 -9.00 0.94
CA SER A 43 31.61 -9.99 0.17
C SER A 43 33.10 -9.82 0.42
N ASN A 44 33.84 -10.94 0.49
CA ASN A 44 35.30 -10.92 0.68
C ASN A 44 36.05 -11.88 -0.29
N GLY A 45 35.36 -12.52 -1.23
CA GLY A 45 35.89 -13.48 -2.19
C GLY A 45 35.89 -14.93 -1.71
N GLU A 46 35.49 -15.20 -0.49
CA GLU A 46 35.31 -16.58 -0.01
C GLU A 46 33.92 -17.11 -0.40
N TYR A 47 33.89 -18.31 -0.95
CA TYR A 47 32.66 -18.91 -1.51
C TYR A 47 31.46 -18.84 -0.58
N TRP A 48 31.57 -19.29 0.67
CA TRP A 48 30.45 -19.31 1.62
C TRP A 48 30.07 -17.92 2.12
N ILE A 49 31.06 -17.04 2.30
CA ILE A 49 30.82 -15.66 2.73
C ILE A 49 30.07 -14.88 1.66
N ASP A 50 30.46 -15.04 0.40
CA ASP A 50 29.80 -14.36 -0.73
C ASP A 50 28.36 -14.86 -0.94
N HIS A 51 28.07 -16.15 -0.68
CA HIS A 51 26.71 -16.66 -0.71
C HIS A 51 25.87 -16.12 0.46
N LEU A 52 26.44 -16.04 1.66
CA LEU A 52 25.80 -15.46 2.83
C LEU A 52 25.53 -13.96 2.62
N ALA A 53 26.52 -13.22 2.12
CA ALA A 53 26.40 -11.80 1.75
C ALA A 53 25.26 -11.59 0.75
N THR A 54 25.17 -12.41 -0.28
CA THR A 54 24.09 -12.36 -1.27
C THR A 54 22.73 -12.64 -0.64
N GLY A 55 22.62 -13.66 0.21
CA GLY A 55 21.36 -14.00 0.90
C GLY A 55 20.87 -12.89 1.83
N ILE A 56 21.77 -12.32 2.65
CA ILE A 56 21.45 -11.22 3.56
C ILE A 56 21.02 -9.97 2.77
N SER A 57 21.79 -9.62 1.73
CA SER A 57 21.51 -8.46 0.89
C SER A 57 20.15 -8.58 0.19
N LEU A 58 19.82 -9.79 -0.32
CA LEU A 58 18.54 -10.07 -0.94
C LEU A 58 17.39 -9.94 0.08
N GLY A 59 17.52 -10.54 1.25
CA GLY A 59 16.49 -10.46 2.30
C GLY A 59 16.21 -9.01 2.73
N MET A 60 17.26 -8.25 3.01
CA MET A 60 17.13 -6.82 3.37
C MET A 60 16.50 -5.99 2.27
N SER A 61 16.85 -6.28 1.02
CA SER A 61 16.31 -5.56 -0.15
C SER A 61 14.83 -5.86 -0.38
N ILE A 62 14.39 -7.09 -0.15
CA ILE A 62 12.95 -7.45 -0.21
C ILE A 62 12.16 -6.65 0.84
N VAL A 63 12.69 -6.52 2.04
CA VAL A 63 12.04 -5.71 3.10
C VAL A 63 12.01 -4.24 2.71
N ALA A 64 13.13 -3.69 2.22
CA ALA A 64 13.21 -2.30 1.76
C ALA A 64 12.22 -2.03 0.60
N TRP A 65 12.12 -2.94 -0.36
CA TRP A 65 11.13 -2.88 -1.43
C TRP A 65 9.70 -2.84 -0.88
N GLY A 66 9.35 -3.77 0.01
CA GLY A 66 8.01 -3.88 0.56
C GLY A 66 7.59 -2.66 1.38
N VAL A 67 8.49 -2.14 2.21
CA VAL A 67 8.26 -0.89 2.98
C VAL A 67 8.06 0.29 2.04
N THR A 68 8.93 0.44 1.03
CA THR A 68 8.83 1.53 0.04
C THR A 68 7.52 1.43 -0.74
N LEU A 69 7.12 0.22 -1.17
CA LEU A 69 5.87 -0.01 -1.88
C LEU A 69 4.66 0.42 -1.03
N VAL A 70 4.62 0.02 0.23
CA VAL A 70 3.52 0.35 1.14
C VAL A 70 3.44 1.86 1.38
N ILE A 71 4.57 2.53 1.63
CA ILE A 71 4.60 3.99 1.84
C ILE A 71 4.17 4.73 0.57
N LEU A 72 4.69 4.34 -0.59
CA LEU A 72 4.34 4.93 -1.88
C LEU A 72 2.85 4.78 -2.17
N CYS A 73 2.29 3.58 -1.98
CA CYS A 73 0.87 3.32 -2.16
C CYS A 73 0.00 4.12 -1.18
N GLY A 74 0.42 4.25 0.08
CA GLY A 74 -0.28 5.07 1.06
C GLY A 74 -0.33 6.55 0.66
N ALA A 75 0.79 7.10 0.21
CA ALA A 75 0.89 8.48 -0.22
C ALA A 75 0.04 8.76 -1.48
N LEU A 76 0.19 7.93 -2.52
CA LEU A 76 -0.55 8.08 -3.77
C LEU A 76 -2.05 7.84 -3.58
N GLY A 77 -2.42 6.80 -2.83
CA GLY A 77 -3.81 6.51 -2.49
C GLY A 77 -4.47 7.65 -1.71
N GLY A 78 -3.76 8.22 -0.75
CA GLY A 78 -4.23 9.37 0.02
C GLY A 78 -4.36 10.65 -0.80
N LEU A 79 -3.46 10.87 -1.76
CA LEU A 79 -3.50 12.03 -2.67
C LEU A 79 -4.70 11.97 -3.62
N LEU A 80 -4.99 10.78 -4.16
CA LEU A 80 -6.02 10.57 -5.17
C LEU A 80 -7.40 10.25 -4.59
N ARG A 81 -7.49 9.94 -3.30
CA ARG A 81 -8.77 9.62 -2.67
C ARG A 81 -9.79 10.75 -2.78
N PRO A 82 -11.08 10.45 -3.01
CA PRO A 82 -12.11 11.46 -2.90
C PRO A 82 -12.27 11.92 -1.44
N ARG A 83 -12.58 13.19 -1.25
CA ARG A 83 -13.00 13.73 0.05
C ARG A 83 -14.52 13.66 0.09
N LEU A 84 -15.04 12.66 0.77
CA LEU A 84 -16.47 12.38 0.83
C LEU A 84 -17.00 12.70 2.24
N ASP A 85 -18.10 13.43 2.29
CA ASP A 85 -18.92 13.51 3.48
C ASP A 85 -19.86 12.29 3.57
N PRO A 86 -20.35 11.92 4.77
CA PRO A 86 -21.34 10.85 4.88
C PRO A 86 -22.55 11.10 3.99
N GLY A 87 -22.86 10.19 3.06
CA GLY A 87 -23.94 10.39 2.12
C GLY A 87 -24.06 9.26 1.08
N ARG A 88 -24.97 9.41 0.15
CA ARG A 88 -25.17 8.51 -0.99
C ARG A 88 -24.62 9.16 -2.25
N TYR A 89 -23.83 8.45 -2.98
CA TYR A 89 -23.18 8.91 -4.21
C TYR A 89 -23.56 8.03 -5.40
N PRO A 90 -23.78 8.59 -6.59
CA PRO A 90 -24.06 7.80 -7.77
C PRO A 90 -22.85 6.94 -8.15
N LEU A 91 -23.07 5.66 -8.48
CA LEU A 91 -21.99 4.78 -8.93
C LEU A 91 -21.34 5.25 -10.24
N GLU A 92 -22.12 5.86 -11.15
CA GLU A 92 -21.63 6.41 -12.41
C GLU A 92 -21.14 7.86 -12.23
N SER A 93 -20.16 8.07 -11.34
CA SER A 93 -19.63 9.40 -11.04
C SER A 93 -18.10 9.44 -11.08
N PHE A 94 -17.53 10.63 -11.24
CA PHE A 94 -16.08 10.84 -11.15
C PHE A 94 -15.55 10.49 -9.74
N LEU A 95 -16.34 10.70 -8.70
CA LEU A 95 -16.00 10.34 -7.34
C LEU A 95 -15.79 8.83 -7.17
N THR A 96 -16.61 8.02 -7.84
CA THR A 96 -16.47 6.56 -7.85
C THR A 96 -15.17 6.13 -8.54
N ILE A 97 -14.77 6.81 -9.62
CA ILE A 97 -13.49 6.56 -10.29
C ILE A 97 -12.32 6.90 -9.36
N GLN A 98 -12.35 8.04 -8.69
CA GLN A 98 -11.31 8.40 -7.71
C GLN A 98 -11.24 7.40 -6.56
N TRP A 99 -12.40 6.99 -6.03
CA TRP A 99 -12.47 5.96 -5.00
C TRP A 99 -11.88 4.64 -5.48
N ALA A 100 -12.24 4.17 -6.68
CA ALA A 100 -11.71 2.94 -7.25
C ALA A 100 -10.18 2.99 -7.38
N TRP A 101 -9.61 4.12 -7.81
CA TRP A 101 -8.16 4.30 -7.87
C TRP A 101 -7.50 4.24 -6.48
N SER A 102 -8.09 4.85 -5.46
CA SER A 102 -7.55 4.75 -4.10
C SER A 102 -7.56 3.30 -3.60
N MET A 103 -8.58 2.52 -3.97
CA MET A 103 -8.66 1.09 -3.66
C MET A 103 -7.61 0.25 -4.41
N VAL A 104 -7.24 0.63 -5.64
CA VAL A 104 -6.14 -0.03 -6.37
C VAL A 104 -4.83 0.08 -5.59
N PHE A 105 -4.49 1.28 -5.09
CA PHE A 105 -3.28 1.46 -4.26
C PHE A 105 -3.33 0.64 -2.99
N HIS A 106 -4.48 0.55 -2.34
CA HIS A 106 -4.64 -0.32 -1.17
C HIS A 106 -4.39 -1.79 -1.53
N LYS A 107 -4.95 -2.29 -2.64
CA LYS A 107 -4.71 -3.66 -3.11
C LYS A 107 -3.24 -3.92 -3.43
N ILE A 108 -2.53 -2.96 -4.01
CA ILE A 108 -1.08 -3.06 -4.25
C ILE A 108 -0.34 -3.13 -2.91
N ALA A 109 -0.68 -2.29 -1.94
CA ALA A 109 -0.05 -2.31 -0.63
C ALA A 109 -0.23 -3.65 0.10
N LEU A 110 -1.34 -4.37 -0.13
CA LEU A 110 -1.59 -5.69 0.47
C LEU A 110 -0.54 -6.75 0.10
N PHE A 111 0.30 -6.55 -0.91
CA PHE A 111 1.44 -7.45 -1.16
C PHE A 111 2.41 -7.49 0.02
N PHE A 112 2.55 -6.40 0.78
CA PHE A 112 3.53 -6.36 1.88
C PHE A 112 2.95 -5.81 3.20
N LEU A 113 1.86 -5.07 3.18
CA LEU A 113 1.22 -4.49 4.37
C LEU A 113 0.89 -5.52 5.46
N PRO A 114 0.44 -6.77 5.16
CA PRO A 114 0.20 -7.78 6.17
C PRO A 114 1.43 -8.11 7.04
N HIS A 115 2.64 -7.96 6.51
CA HIS A 115 3.89 -8.19 7.23
C HIS A 115 4.33 -6.98 8.07
N LEU A 116 3.71 -5.82 7.85
CA LEU A 116 4.02 -4.57 8.54
C LEU A 116 3.01 -4.20 9.65
N VAL A 117 1.91 -4.91 9.76
CA VAL A 117 0.94 -4.72 10.83
C VAL A 117 1.06 -5.82 11.90
N PRO A 118 0.95 -5.49 13.20
CA PRO A 118 0.88 -4.15 13.79
C PRO A 118 2.27 -3.51 13.89
N SER A 119 2.44 -2.33 13.33
CA SER A 119 3.67 -1.54 13.52
C SER A 119 3.42 -0.05 13.30
N PHE A 120 4.41 0.77 13.61
CA PHE A 120 4.36 2.20 13.29
C PHE A 120 4.33 2.45 11.77
N ILE A 121 4.93 1.56 10.96
CA ILE A 121 4.91 1.65 9.48
C ILE A 121 3.49 1.38 8.95
N GLY A 122 2.81 0.37 9.48
CA GLY A 122 1.40 0.11 9.15
C GLY A 122 0.50 1.30 9.53
N ASN A 123 0.69 1.87 10.72
CA ASN A 123 -0.02 3.08 11.13
C ASN A 123 0.31 4.29 10.24
N LEU A 124 1.57 4.44 9.80
CA LEU A 124 1.98 5.48 8.86
C LEU A 124 1.26 5.32 7.51
N TYR A 125 1.22 4.09 6.98
CA TYR A 125 0.48 3.78 5.76
C TYR A 125 -0.97 4.26 5.84
N TYR A 126 -1.70 3.91 6.91
CA TYR A 126 -3.09 4.32 7.06
C TYR A 126 -3.27 5.83 7.20
N ARG A 127 -2.33 6.50 7.90
CA ARG A 127 -2.34 7.98 7.97
C ARG A 127 -2.10 8.62 6.61
N LEU A 128 -1.13 8.13 5.85
CA LEU A 128 -0.89 8.59 4.48
C LEU A 128 -2.11 8.35 3.58
N SER A 129 -2.78 7.21 3.72
CA SER A 129 -4.04 6.90 3.04
C SER A 129 -5.22 7.75 3.55
N GLY A 130 -5.02 8.55 4.59
CA GLY A 130 -5.96 9.56 5.08
C GLY A 130 -6.73 9.20 6.34
N ALA A 131 -6.46 8.07 6.99
CA ALA A 131 -7.06 7.73 8.27
C ALA A 131 -6.60 8.69 9.39
N ARG A 132 -7.50 8.98 10.31
CA ARG A 132 -7.18 9.67 11.55
C ARG A 132 -6.93 8.64 12.63
N ILE A 133 -5.68 8.53 13.10
CA ILE A 133 -5.27 7.50 14.08
C ILE A 133 -4.73 8.18 15.32
N GLY A 134 -5.38 7.93 16.45
CA GLY A 134 -5.00 8.44 17.76
C GLY A 134 -3.71 7.84 18.30
N ARG A 135 -3.18 8.46 19.35
CA ARG A 135 -1.93 8.00 19.98
C ARG A 135 -2.10 6.63 20.63
N GLY A 136 -1.10 5.76 20.45
CA GLY A 136 -1.10 4.42 21.04
C GLY A 136 -2.10 3.45 20.43
N ALA A 137 -2.76 3.79 19.31
CA ALA A 137 -3.59 2.86 18.59
C ALA A 137 -2.75 1.77 17.91
N GLN A 138 -3.20 0.52 18.03
CA GLN A 138 -2.58 -0.66 17.44
C GLN A 138 -3.55 -1.29 16.44
N ILE A 139 -3.17 -1.31 15.19
CA ILE A 139 -3.98 -1.86 14.09
C ILE A 139 -3.29 -3.14 13.62
N ASN A 140 -3.84 -4.29 14.02
CA ASN A 140 -3.30 -5.61 13.67
C ASN A 140 -4.06 -6.25 12.50
N THR A 141 -4.49 -5.45 11.56
CA THR A 141 -5.17 -5.94 10.35
C THR A 141 -4.76 -5.11 9.13
N PRO A 142 -4.55 -5.73 7.97
CA PRO A 142 -4.37 -5.00 6.73
C PRO A 142 -5.69 -4.56 6.09
N ASN A 143 -6.85 -4.99 6.63
CA ASN A 143 -8.17 -4.84 6.01
C ASN A 143 -8.91 -3.59 6.52
N VAL A 144 -8.25 -2.44 6.55
CA VAL A 144 -8.91 -1.14 6.78
C VAL A 144 -9.16 -0.51 5.40
N ASN A 145 -10.30 -0.85 4.84
CA ASN A 145 -10.72 -0.32 3.54
C ASN A 145 -11.25 1.10 3.71
N ASP A 146 -11.04 1.96 2.70
CA ASP A 146 -11.44 3.37 2.73
C ASP A 146 -10.84 4.15 3.91
N ALA A 147 -9.56 3.93 4.17
CA ALA A 147 -8.83 4.52 5.28
C ALA A 147 -9.10 6.03 5.45
N GLY A 148 -9.30 6.75 4.34
CA GLY A 148 -9.62 8.18 4.32
C GLY A 148 -10.91 8.59 5.02
N SER A 149 -11.83 7.65 5.23
CA SER A 149 -13.10 7.86 5.93
C SER A 149 -13.12 7.26 7.34
N VAL A 150 -11.97 6.75 7.82
CA VAL A 150 -11.86 6.05 9.11
C VAL A 150 -11.17 6.94 10.14
N THR A 151 -11.76 7.00 11.34
CA THR A 151 -11.17 7.62 12.52
C THR A 151 -11.06 6.58 13.64
N ILE A 152 -9.84 6.39 14.15
CA ILE A 152 -9.52 5.45 15.23
C ILE A 152 -9.04 6.29 16.41
N GLY A 153 -9.65 6.08 17.57
CA GLY A 153 -9.36 6.81 18.80
C GLY A 153 -7.98 6.48 19.40
N GLU A 154 -7.66 7.12 20.51
CA GLU A 154 -6.43 6.85 21.26
C GLU A 154 -6.51 5.50 21.97
N ARG A 155 -5.37 4.79 22.00
CA ARG A 155 -5.19 3.49 22.70
C ARG A 155 -6.20 2.42 22.28
N VAL A 156 -6.75 2.52 21.07
CA VAL A 156 -7.63 1.51 20.49
C VAL A 156 -6.80 0.35 19.95
N GLY A 157 -7.18 -0.88 20.27
CA GLY A 157 -6.65 -2.12 19.67
C GLY A 157 -7.64 -2.67 18.65
N ILE A 158 -7.18 -2.86 17.40
CA ILE A 158 -7.93 -3.57 16.36
C ILE A 158 -7.28 -4.90 16.15
N GLY A 159 -8.02 -5.98 16.39
CA GLY A 159 -7.54 -7.36 16.31
C GLY A 159 -7.21 -7.80 14.89
N GLY A 160 -6.43 -8.88 14.78
CA GLY A 160 -6.14 -9.52 13.50
C GLY A 160 -7.41 -10.01 12.82
N TYR A 161 -7.41 -9.94 11.48
CA TYR A 161 -8.54 -10.31 10.61
C TYR A 161 -9.80 -9.45 10.74
N ALA A 162 -9.83 -8.42 11.60
CA ALA A 162 -10.92 -7.45 11.58
C ALA A 162 -10.97 -6.75 10.23
N THR A 163 -12.17 -6.56 9.68
CA THR A 163 -12.38 -5.80 8.44
C THR A 163 -13.16 -4.54 8.77
N ILE A 164 -12.63 -3.39 8.38
CA ILE A 164 -13.28 -2.09 8.52
C ILE A 164 -13.59 -1.58 7.12
N ASN A 165 -14.88 -1.43 6.82
CA ASN A 165 -15.38 -0.84 5.59
C ASN A 165 -16.12 0.44 5.95
N ALA A 166 -15.78 1.54 5.29
CA ALA A 166 -16.49 2.82 5.46
C ALA A 166 -17.50 3.08 4.34
N HIS A 167 -17.67 2.16 3.40
CA HIS A 167 -18.70 2.19 2.36
C HIS A 167 -19.63 1.00 2.47
N LEU A 168 -20.88 1.20 2.04
CA LEU A 168 -21.88 0.15 1.80
C LEU A 168 -22.26 0.21 0.32
N THR A 169 -22.26 -0.93 -0.35
CA THR A 169 -22.74 -1.12 -1.73
C THR A 169 -24.12 -1.72 -1.74
#